data_d9fb61592247214c4283ab19fce9f7c9
#
_entry.id   d9fb61592247214c4283ab19fce9f7c9
#
_cell.length_a   1.000
_cell.length_b   1.000
_cell.length_c   1.000
_cell.angle_alpha   90.00
_cell.angle_beta   90.00
_cell.angle_gamma   90.00
#
_symmetry.space_group_name_H-M   'P 1'
#
loop_
_entity.id
_entity.type
_entity.pdbx_description
1 polymer ?
#
loop_
_entity_poly.entity_id
_entity_poly.type
_entity_poly.pdbx_seq_one_letter_code
_entity_poly.pdbx_strand_id
1 'polypeptide(L)'
;MVFIKVLRVHQEKREGTYMFKNEFATLCNAGKAKADFLEKNKVGYFVSALMAGLFIAFGGFITFTWGANLTINGAPAMVRGAQSFSFAAALSLIVMAGAELFTGNNLVMAGSSLGGSVSWGETIKLWIVCYIGNLLGSLISAVGFQISGVPSGDVGAYYAKIAETKMHLAPQELIFRGIFCNILVCLAVWCGFKLKSEAAKLIMIFWCIFVFMICGFEHSIANMSVLAVGLMNAGDASVSIGGYIYNVGLVTLGNMIGGAIFVALPYYITAKEPKK
;
A
#
# COMPACT_ATOMS: atom_id res chain seq x y z
N MET A 1 19.75 48.34 4.84
CA MET A 1 19.11 47.52 3.79
C MET A 1 20.01 46.36 3.31
N VAL A 2 21.32 46.52 3.22
CA VAL A 2 22.28 45.46 2.83
C VAL A 2 22.39 44.35 3.88
N PHE A 3 22.37 44.66 5.18
CA PHE A 3 22.51 43.72 6.28
C PHE A 3 21.35 42.69 6.37
N ILE A 4 20.12 43.14 6.06
CA ILE A 4 18.93 42.27 6.03
C ILE A 4 18.98 41.32 4.83
N LYS A 5 19.52 41.78 3.70
CA LYS A 5 19.71 40.92 2.50
C LYS A 5 20.77 39.83 2.72
N VAL A 6 21.85 40.14 3.45
CA VAL A 6 22.92 39.19 3.81
C VAL A 6 22.38 38.15 4.80
N LEU A 7 21.57 38.55 5.77
CA LEU A 7 20.94 37.61 6.72
C LEU A 7 19.91 36.70 6.04
N ARG A 8 19.11 37.21 5.08
CA ARG A 8 18.21 36.38 4.28
C ARG A 8 18.95 35.38 3.40
N VAL A 9 20.02 35.79 2.73
CA VAL A 9 20.87 34.90 1.91
C VAL A 9 21.56 33.84 2.76
N HIS A 10 21.94 34.16 4.02
CA HIS A 10 22.50 33.21 4.96
C HIS A 10 21.44 32.25 5.53
N GLN A 11 20.20 32.70 5.70
CA GLN A 11 19.08 31.86 6.10
C GLN A 11 18.66 30.92 4.96
N GLU A 12 18.52 31.42 3.74
CA GLU A 12 18.25 30.60 2.54
C GLU A 12 19.38 29.60 2.25
N LYS A 13 20.66 29.95 2.48
CA LYS A 13 21.79 29.02 2.38
C LYS A 13 21.80 27.96 3.48
N ARG A 14 21.23 28.23 4.66
CA ARG A 14 21.09 27.21 5.72
C ARG A 14 19.90 26.27 5.49
N GLU A 15 18.82 26.73 4.86
CA GLU A 15 17.67 25.91 4.52
C GLU A 15 17.97 24.88 3.40
N GLY A 16 18.98 25.13 2.55
CA GLY A 16 19.41 24.21 1.49
C GLY A 16 20.33 23.07 1.93
N THR A 17 20.67 22.96 3.22
CA THR A 17 21.72 22.03 3.69
C THR A 17 21.18 20.63 4.04
N TYR A 18 19.87 20.47 4.20
CA TYR A 18 19.27 19.19 4.56
C TYR A 18 18.24 18.77 3.54
N MET A 19 18.58 17.69 2.82
CA MET A 19 17.74 17.14 1.78
C MET A 19 16.45 16.56 2.41
N PHE A 20 15.29 16.88 1.83
CA PHE A 20 13.98 16.36 2.22
C PHE A 20 13.45 16.78 3.61
N LYS A 21 13.99 17.80 4.26
CA LYS A 21 13.50 18.28 5.57
C LYS A 21 12.03 18.70 5.51
N ASN A 22 11.64 19.44 4.48
CA ASN A 22 10.26 19.95 4.33
C ASN A 22 9.27 18.81 4.02
N GLU A 23 9.66 17.88 3.17
CA GLU A 23 8.84 16.70 2.84
C GLU A 23 8.67 15.80 4.07
N PHE A 24 9.73 15.59 4.85
CA PHE A 24 9.65 14.82 6.08
C PHE A 24 8.79 15.51 7.16
N ALA A 25 8.87 16.82 7.30
CA ALA A 25 7.98 17.60 8.16
C ALA A 25 6.51 17.46 7.70
N THR A 26 6.24 17.49 6.40
CA THR A 26 4.90 17.26 5.83
C THR A 26 4.39 15.86 6.16
N LEU A 27 5.24 14.84 6.05
CA LEU A 27 4.92 13.47 6.46
C LEU A 27 4.56 13.39 7.96
N CYS A 28 5.35 14.02 8.82
CA CYS A 28 5.10 14.07 10.26
C CYS A 28 3.76 14.74 10.60
N ASN A 29 3.44 15.84 9.92
CA ASN A 29 2.15 16.52 10.07
C ASN A 29 0.98 15.63 9.61
N ALA A 30 1.15 14.89 8.51
CA ALA A 30 0.16 13.93 8.03
C ALA A 30 -0.06 12.80 9.05
N GLY A 31 0.99 12.26 9.65
CA GLY A 31 0.87 11.24 10.69
C GLY A 31 0.15 11.74 11.94
N LYS A 32 0.46 12.97 12.37
CA LYS A 32 -0.27 13.59 13.49
C LYS A 32 -1.76 13.79 13.16
N ALA A 33 -2.07 14.27 11.95
CA ALA A 33 -3.46 14.42 11.51
C ALA A 33 -4.23 13.09 11.50
N LYS A 34 -3.59 11.99 11.08
CA LYS A 34 -4.18 10.64 11.10
C LYS A 34 -4.41 10.14 12.53
N ALA A 35 -3.47 10.33 13.44
CA ALA A 35 -3.63 9.98 14.85
C ALA A 35 -4.77 10.77 15.48
N ASP A 36 -4.85 12.08 15.25
CA ASP A 36 -5.92 12.94 15.71
C ASP A 36 -7.28 12.57 15.10
N PHE A 37 -7.32 12.16 13.83
CA PHE A 37 -8.54 11.67 13.20
C PHE A 37 -9.06 10.41 13.87
N LEU A 38 -8.18 9.42 14.11
CA LEU A 38 -8.55 8.21 14.84
C LEU A 38 -9.04 8.52 16.26
N GLU A 39 -8.41 9.45 16.95
CA GLU A 39 -8.79 9.80 18.33
C GLU A 39 -10.14 10.51 18.40
N LYS A 40 -10.36 11.50 17.52
CA LYS A 40 -11.53 12.38 17.54
C LYS A 40 -12.76 11.78 16.84
N ASN A 41 -12.55 10.93 15.82
CA ASN A 41 -13.63 10.31 15.04
C ASN A 41 -13.28 8.85 14.69
N LYS A 42 -13.38 7.97 15.68
CA LYS A 42 -13.04 6.54 15.55
C LYS A 42 -13.84 5.84 14.44
N VAL A 43 -15.14 6.16 14.35
CA VAL A 43 -16.03 5.59 13.34
C VAL A 43 -15.64 6.06 11.95
N GLY A 44 -15.41 7.37 11.77
CA GLY A 44 -14.99 7.94 10.48
C GLY A 44 -13.65 7.36 10.01
N TYR A 45 -12.67 7.23 10.93
CA TYR A 45 -11.39 6.60 10.61
C TYR A 45 -11.56 5.13 10.17
N PHE A 46 -12.37 4.36 10.90
CA PHE A 46 -12.64 2.95 10.59
C PHE A 46 -13.34 2.77 9.25
N VAL A 47 -14.34 3.61 8.94
CA VAL A 47 -15.01 3.63 7.64
C VAL A 47 -14.03 3.98 6.52
N SER A 48 -13.15 4.97 6.73
CA SER A 48 -12.10 5.31 5.76
C SER A 48 -11.13 4.13 5.52
N ALA A 49 -10.78 3.38 6.58
CA ALA A 49 -9.98 2.18 6.45
C ALA A 49 -10.72 1.04 5.71
N LEU A 50 -12.01 0.88 5.97
CA LEU A 50 -12.86 -0.08 5.25
C LEU A 50 -12.92 0.26 3.75
N MET A 51 -13.10 1.53 3.39
CA MET A 51 -13.09 2.00 2.01
C MET A 51 -11.74 1.72 1.32
N ALA A 52 -10.63 1.82 2.04
CA ALA A 52 -9.32 1.46 1.47
C ALA A 52 -9.25 -0.02 1.07
N GLY A 53 -9.78 -0.92 1.89
CA GLY A 53 -9.90 -2.34 1.54
C GLY A 53 -10.73 -2.56 0.27
N LEU A 54 -11.86 -1.84 0.15
CA LEU A 54 -12.71 -1.86 -1.05
C LEU A 54 -11.96 -1.35 -2.30
N PHE A 55 -11.24 -0.23 -2.21
CA PHE A 55 -10.52 0.36 -3.35
C PHE A 55 -9.38 -0.55 -3.82
N ILE A 56 -8.65 -1.17 -2.89
CA ILE A 56 -7.63 -2.16 -3.23
C ILE A 56 -8.26 -3.39 -3.88
N ALA A 57 -9.43 -3.84 -3.39
CA ALA A 57 -10.15 -4.96 -3.99
C ALA A 57 -10.56 -4.67 -5.44
N PHE A 58 -11.05 -3.47 -5.77
CA PHE A 58 -11.33 -3.08 -7.16
C PHE A 58 -10.10 -3.17 -8.06
N GLY A 59 -8.93 -2.74 -7.57
CA GLY A 59 -7.68 -2.93 -8.28
C GLY A 59 -7.36 -4.41 -8.51
N GLY A 60 -7.59 -5.26 -7.51
CA GLY A 60 -7.46 -6.73 -7.64
C GLY A 60 -8.46 -7.30 -8.68
N PHE A 61 -9.71 -6.86 -8.62
CA PHE A 61 -10.76 -7.37 -9.51
C PHE A 61 -10.45 -7.07 -10.99
N ILE A 62 -10.15 -5.84 -11.34
CA ILE A 62 -9.78 -5.53 -12.74
C ILE A 62 -8.53 -6.32 -13.15
N THR A 63 -7.54 -6.41 -12.29
CA THR A 63 -6.24 -7.03 -12.58
C THR A 63 -6.36 -8.52 -12.87
N PHE A 64 -7.02 -9.26 -12.00
CA PHE A 64 -7.08 -10.71 -12.13
C PHE A 64 -8.21 -11.17 -13.09
N THR A 65 -9.29 -10.39 -13.23
CA THR A 65 -10.29 -10.65 -14.27
C THR A 65 -9.72 -10.41 -15.67
N TRP A 66 -8.95 -9.33 -15.87
CA TRP A 66 -8.27 -9.11 -17.16
C TRP A 66 -7.23 -10.20 -17.43
N GLY A 67 -6.45 -10.60 -16.42
CA GLY A 67 -5.51 -11.71 -16.53
C GLY A 67 -6.19 -13.04 -16.89
N ALA A 68 -7.35 -13.34 -16.28
CA ALA A 68 -8.15 -14.52 -16.60
C ALA A 68 -8.60 -14.48 -18.06
N ASN A 69 -9.20 -13.38 -18.52
CA ASN A 69 -9.67 -13.23 -19.89
C ASN A 69 -8.55 -13.37 -20.93
N LEU A 70 -7.37 -12.82 -20.67
CA LEU A 70 -6.21 -12.99 -21.56
C LEU A 70 -5.74 -14.44 -21.61
N THR A 71 -5.75 -15.15 -20.47
CA THR A 71 -5.37 -16.55 -20.40
C THR A 71 -6.36 -17.44 -21.17
N ILE A 72 -7.65 -17.24 -20.95
CA ILE A 72 -8.74 -17.99 -21.59
C ILE A 72 -8.73 -17.79 -23.11
N ASN A 73 -8.45 -16.56 -23.57
CA ASN A 73 -8.39 -16.23 -25.00
C ASN A 73 -7.02 -16.49 -25.65
N GLY A 74 -6.15 -17.27 -25.04
CA GLY A 74 -4.89 -17.73 -25.64
C GLY A 74 -3.78 -16.69 -25.73
N ALA A 75 -3.83 -15.62 -24.89
CA ALA A 75 -2.81 -14.58 -24.84
C ALA A 75 -2.04 -14.53 -23.48
N PRO A 76 -1.52 -15.67 -22.95
CA PRO A 76 -0.92 -15.69 -21.63
C PRO A 76 0.34 -14.83 -21.51
N ALA A 77 1.06 -14.58 -22.59
CA ALA A 77 2.24 -13.71 -22.62
C ALA A 77 1.93 -12.25 -22.26
N MET A 78 0.69 -11.81 -22.48
CA MET A 78 0.26 -10.44 -22.16
C MET A 78 -0.21 -10.24 -20.72
N VAL A 79 -0.49 -11.32 -19.99
CA VAL A 79 -1.12 -11.29 -18.66
C VAL A 79 -0.34 -10.42 -17.69
N ARG A 80 0.97 -10.64 -17.55
CA ARG A 80 1.79 -9.93 -16.58
C ARG A 80 1.80 -8.42 -16.84
N GLY A 81 1.92 -8.00 -18.09
CA GLY A 81 1.88 -6.57 -18.49
C GLY A 81 0.53 -5.93 -18.20
N ALA A 82 -0.56 -6.59 -18.59
CA ALA A 82 -1.93 -6.12 -18.36
C ALA A 82 -2.25 -5.98 -16.85
N GLN A 83 -1.85 -6.96 -16.05
CA GLN A 83 -2.01 -6.94 -14.60
C GLN A 83 -1.21 -5.78 -13.97
N SER A 84 0.03 -5.57 -14.43
CA SER A 84 0.87 -4.50 -13.91
C SER A 84 0.34 -3.11 -14.26
N PHE A 85 -0.23 -2.96 -15.44
CA PHE A 85 -0.87 -1.72 -15.87
C PHE A 85 -2.13 -1.42 -15.06
N SER A 86 -3.01 -2.40 -14.92
CA SER A 86 -4.35 -2.18 -14.35
C SER A 86 -4.34 -1.99 -12.82
N PHE A 87 -3.43 -2.64 -12.10
CA PHE A 87 -3.41 -2.56 -10.63
C PHE A 87 -3.07 -1.15 -10.11
N ALA A 88 -2.48 -0.28 -10.93
CA ALA A 88 -2.22 1.11 -10.57
C ALA A 88 -3.50 1.88 -10.18
N ALA A 89 -4.66 1.46 -10.68
CA ALA A 89 -5.95 2.00 -10.30
C ALA A 89 -6.22 1.91 -8.78
N ALA A 90 -5.75 0.84 -8.12
CA ALA A 90 -5.95 0.63 -6.69
C ALA A 90 -5.41 1.79 -5.83
N LEU A 91 -4.11 2.09 -5.95
CA LEU A 91 -3.49 3.16 -5.16
C LEU A 91 -3.92 4.55 -5.64
N SER A 92 -4.24 4.69 -6.94
CA SER A 92 -4.81 5.93 -7.47
C SER A 92 -6.13 6.27 -6.77
N LEU A 93 -7.04 5.30 -6.61
CA LEU A 93 -8.29 5.48 -5.86
C LEU A 93 -8.02 5.85 -4.39
N ILE A 94 -7.09 5.17 -3.73
CA ILE A 94 -6.72 5.46 -2.34
C ILE A 94 -6.29 6.92 -2.17
N VAL A 95 -5.40 7.40 -3.04
CA VAL A 95 -4.80 8.73 -2.90
C VAL A 95 -5.77 9.83 -3.33
N MET A 96 -6.49 9.62 -4.45
CA MET A 96 -7.35 10.66 -5.04
C MET A 96 -8.73 10.75 -4.38
N ALA A 97 -9.33 9.62 -4.01
CA ALA A 97 -10.61 9.61 -3.31
C ALA A 97 -10.46 9.78 -1.78
N GLY A 98 -9.28 9.53 -1.25
CA GLY A 98 -8.96 9.64 0.18
C GLY A 98 -9.42 8.45 0.99
N ALA A 99 -8.49 7.55 1.37
CA ALA A 99 -8.78 6.41 2.23
C ALA A 99 -7.55 6.00 3.06
N GLU A 100 -7.79 5.33 4.19
CA GLU A 100 -6.75 4.94 5.14
C GLU A 100 -6.21 3.55 4.81
N LEU A 101 -5.08 3.50 4.12
CA LEU A 101 -4.43 2.26 3.72
C LEU A 101 -3.28 1.89 4.68
N PHE A 102 -3.33 0.67 5.22
CA PHE A 102 -2.34 0.16 6.17
C PHE A 102 -0.91 0.20 5.63
N THR A 103 -0.68 -0.23 4.40
CA THR A 103 0.65 -0.28 3.80
C THR A 103 1.27 1.10 3.62
N GLY A 104 0.48 2.11 3.21
CA GLY A 104 0.92 3.50 3.19
C GLY A 104 1.19 4.07 4.59
N ASN A 105 0.38 3.65 5.56
CA ASN A 105 0.54 4.06 6.96
C ASN A 105 1.78 3.43 7.63
N ASN A 106 2.39 2.40 7.06
CA ASN A 106 3.69 1.90 7.55
C ASN A 106 4.79 2.96 7.42
N LEU A 107 4.81 3.72 6.32
CA LEU A 107 5.72 4.87 6.16
C LEU A 107 5.31 6.03 7.05
N VAL A 108 4.05 6.49 6.90
CA VAL A 108 3.59 7.76 7.48
C VAL A 108 3.68 7.72 9.01
N MET A 109 3.18 6.65 9.62
CA MET A 109 3.16 6.55 11.08
C MET A 109 4.55 6.22 11.67
N ALA A 110 5.32 5.30 11.05
CA ALA A 110 6.68 5.03 11.50
C ALA A 110 7.58 6.27 11.39
N GLY A 111 7.53 6.99 10.26
CA GLY A 111 8.28 8.23 10.08
C GLY A 111 7.88 9.31 11.09
N SER A 112 6.59 9.43 11.38
CA SER A 112 6.07 10.38 12.37
C SER A 112 6.49 10.04 13.80
N SER A 113 6.56 8.74 14.15
CA SER A 113 7.09 8.29 15.45
C SER A 113 8.60 8.53 15.56
N LEU A 114 9.37 8.25 14.51
CA LEU A 114 10.80 8.55 14.46
C LEU A 114 11.06 10.06 14.57
N GLY A 115 10.21 10.89 13.95
CA GLY A 115 10.24 12.34 14.03
C GLY A 115 9.71 12.92 15.34
N GLY A 116 9.11 12.10 16.21
CA GLY A 116 8.59 12.51 17.51
C GLY A 116 7.25 13.24 17.47
N SER A 117 6.53 13.25 16.34
CA SER A 117 5.22 13.91 16.21
C SER A 117 4.05 13.05 16.70
N VAL A 118 4.22 11.74 16.76
CA VAL A 118 3.31 10.77 17.36
C VAL A 118 4.10 9.73 18.18
N SER A 119 3.45 9.12 19.15
CA SER A 119 4.05 8.02 19.93
C SER A 119 3.97 6.69 19.15
N TRP A 120 4.85 5.75 19.51
CA TRP A 120 4.76 4.38 18.98
C TRP A 120 3.46 3.67 19.41
N GLY A 121 2.91 4.02 20.58
CA GLY A 121 1.61 3.50 21.02
C GLY A 121 0.46 3.94 20.10
N GLU A 122 0.43 5.23 19.72
CA GLU A 122 -0.53 5.75 18.73
C GLU A 122 -0.35 5.08 17.36
N THR A 123 0.89 4.88 16.94
CA THR A 123 1.23 4.20 15.68
C THR A 123 0.71 2.77 15.63
N ILE A 124 1.00 1.96 16.67
CA ILE A 124 0.55 0.57 16.74
C ILE A 124 -0.99 0.50 16.79
N LYS A 125 -1.63 1.33 17.62
CA LYS A 125 -3.10 1.43 17.70
C LYS A 125 -3.70 1.73 16.32
N LEU A 126 -3.17 2.72 15.63
CA LEU A 126 -3.62 3.11 14.29
C LEU A 126 -3.41 1.99 13.26
N TRP A 127 -2.26 1.34 13.26
CA TRP A 127 -1.99 0.21 12.38
C TRP A 127 -2.99 -0.93 12.58
N ILE A 128 -3.31 -1.29 13.83
CA ILE A 128 -4.27 -2.35 14.14
C ILE A 128 -5.67 -1.98 13.62
N VAL A 129 -6.17 -0.78 13.93
CA VAL A 129 -7.49 -0.33 13.51
C VAL A 129 -7.59 -0.24 11.99
N CYS A 130 -6.55 0.31 11.34
CA CYS A 130 -6.47 0.42 9.89
C CYS A 130 -6.45 -0.96 9.22
N TYR A 131 -5.64 -1.88 9.72
CA TYR A 131 -5.52 -3.24 9.19
C TYR A 131 -6.84 -4.01 9.26
N ILE A 132 -7.53 -3.94 10.41
CA ILE A 132 -8.85 -4.59 10.57
C ILE A 132 -9.89 -3.97 9.62
N GLY A 133 -9.90 -2.63 9.47
CA GLY A 133 -10.76 -1.95 8.51
C GLY A 133 -10.49 -2.38 7.07
N ASN A 134 -9.21 -2.42 6.67
CA ASN A 134 -8.82 -2.88 5.33
C ASN A 134 -9.22 -4.36 5.11
N LEU A 135 -9.03 -5.23 6.11
CA LEU A 135 -9.43 -6.65 6.01
C LEU A 135 -10.93 -6.78 5.79
N LEU A 136 -11.74 -6.11 6.61
CA LEU A 136 -13.20 -6.18 6.48
C LEU A 136 -13.68 -5.61 5.14
N GLY A 137 -13.12 -4.46 4.70
CA GLY A 137 -13.43 -3.88 3.39
C GLY A 137 -13.08 -4.83 2.24
N SER A 138 -11.93 -5.49 2.31
CA SER A 138 -11.50 -6.48 1.32
C SER A 138 -12.41 -7.71 1.28
N LEU A 139 -12.82 -8.23 2.45
CA LEU A 139 -13.69 -9.41 2.52
C LEU A 139 -15.11 -9.10 2.06
N ILE A 140 -15.70 -7.96 2.48
CA ILE A 140 -17.02 -7.51 2.01
C ILE A 140 -17.01 -7.36 0.48
N SER A 141 -15.95 -6.77 -0.06
CA SER A 141 -15.80 -6.61 -1.50
C SER A 141 -15.66 -7.94 -2.24
N ALA A 142 -14.89 -8.89 -1.69
CA ALA A 142 -14.73 -10.21 -2.27
C ALA A 142 -16.07 -10.98 -2.31
N VAL A 143 -16.85 -10.92 -1.24
CA VAL A 143 -18.21 -11.51 -1.18
C VAL A 143 -19.14 -10.82 -2.19
N GLY A 144 -19.15 -9.48 -2.22
CA GLY A 144 -19.95 -8.73 -3.21
C GLY A 144 -19.58 -9.08 -4.64
N PHE A 145 -18.27 -9.22 -4.93
CA PHE A 145 -17.78 -9.61 -6.23
C PHE A 145 -18.20 -11.05 -6.60
N GLN A 146 -18.18 -11.98 -5.63
CA GLN A 146 -18.69 -13.33 -5.85
C GLN A 146 -20.19 -13.34 -6.16
N ILE A 147 -20.99 -12.58 -5.40
CA ILE A 147 -22.44 -12.47 -5.63
C ILE A 147 -22.77 -11.85 -6.99
N SER A 148 -21.91 -10.97 -7.52
CA SER A 148 -22.09 -10.39 -8.85
C SER A 148 -22.01 -11.40 -9.99
N GLY A 149 -21.54 -12.62 -9.72
CA GLY A 149 -21.38 -13.69 -10.72
C GLY A 149 -20.17 -13.50 -11.67
N VAL A 150 -19.42 -12.40 -11.57
CA VAL A 150 -18.26 -12.16 -12.43
C VAL A 150 -17.17 -13.22 -12.24
N PRO A 151 -16.74 -13.57 -10.99
CA PRO A 151 -15.72 -14.60 -10.79
C PRO A 151 -16.33 -16.01 -10.81
N SER A 152 -16.96 -16.41 -11.93
CA SER A 152 -17.53 -17.74 -12.13
C SER A 152 -16.84 -18.49 -13.26
N GLY A 153 -17.01 -19.81 -13.33
CA GLY A 153 -16.42 -20.65 -14.38
C GLY A 153 -14.90 -20.49 -14.46
N ASP A 154 -14.38 -20.26 -15.68
CA ASP A 154 -12.94 -20.14 -15.93
C ASP A 154 -12.30 -18.94 -15.21
N VAL A 155 -13.04 -17.83 -15.04
CA VAL A 155 -12.54 -16.67 -14.27
C VAL A 155 -12.37 -17.03 -12.82
N GLY A 156 -13.34 -17.72 -12.21
CA GLY A 156 -13.25 -18.21 -10.82
C GLY A 156 -12.10 -19.20 -10.65
N ALA A 157 -11.94 -20.16 -11.57
CA ALA A 157 -10.84 -21.11 -11.59
C ALA A 157 -9.47 -20.43 -11.69
N TYR A 158 -9.37 -19.33 -12.46
CA TYR A 158 -8.15 -18.53 -12.52
C TYR A 158 -7.81 -17.90 -11.17
N TYR A 159 -8.79 -17.32 -10.44
CA TYR A 159 -8.57 -16.81 -9.09
C TYR A 159 -8.12 -17.90 -8.11
N ALA A 160 -8.74 -19.09 -8.19
CA ALA A 160 -8.35 -20.23 -7.37
C ALA A 160 -6.90 -20.65 -7.63
N LYS A 161 -6.46 -20.69 -8.90
CA LYS A 161 -5.08 -21.00 -9.28
C LYS A 161 -4.07 -19.97 -8.80
N ILE A 162 -4.42 -18.69 -8.87
CA ILE A 162 -3.60 -17.59 -8.31
C ILE A 162 -3.49 -17.72 -6.78
N ALA A 163 -4.61 -18.02 -6.10
CA ALA A 163 -4.62 -18.20 -4.65
C ALA A 163 -3.76 -19.41 -4.25
N GLU A 164 -3.90 -20.53 -4.92
CA GLU A 164 -3.08 -21.72 -4.71
C GLU A 164 -1.59 -21.41 -4.83
N THR A 165 -1.19 -20.75 -5.93
CA THR A 165 0.22 -20.36 -6.14
C THR A 165 0.74 -19.47 -4.99
N LYS A 166 -0.03 -18.48 -4.56
CA LYS A 166 0.36 -17.55 -3.50
C LYS A 166 0.41 -18.21 -2.12
N MET A 167 -0.50 -19.13 -1.82
CA MET A 167 -0.55 -19.83 -0.53
C MET A 167 0.58 -20.85 -0.35
N HIS A 168 1.24 -21.28 -1.44
CA HIS A 168 2.32 -22.26 -1.41
C HIS A 168 3.73 -21.66 -1.61
N LEU A 169 3.85 -20.33 -1.67
CA LEU A 169 5.16 -19.67 -1.70
C LEU A 169 5.92 -19.94 -0.39
N ALA A 170 7.25 -20.08 -0.49
CA ALA A 170 8.10 -20.26 0.69
C ALA A 170 8.06 -19.00 1.60
N PRO A 171 8.26 -19.17 2.93
CA PRO A 171 8.17 -18.04 3.88
C PRO A 171 9.07 -16.86 3.52
N GLN A 172 10.31 -17.14 3.13
CA GLN A 172 11.27 -16.13 2.73
C GLN A 172 10.83 -15.37 1.45
N GLU A 173 10.20 -16.08 0.50
CA GLU A 173 9.67 -15.44 -0.71
C GLU A 173 8.55 -14.45 -0.36
N LEU A 174 7.60 -14.84 0.49
CA LEU A 174 6.50 -13.99 0.93
C LEU A 174 7.01 -12.74 1.65
N ILE A 175 7.98 -12.90 2.56
CA ILE A 175 8.55 -11.78 3.32
C ILE A 175 9.30 -10.83 2.39
N PHE A 176 10.23 -11.32 1.56
CA PHE A 176 11.02 -10.44 0.69
C PHE A 176 10.19 -9.79 -0.43
N ARG A 177 9.26 -10.52 -1.03
CA ARG A 177 8.30 -9.92 -1.99
C ARG A 177 7.42 -8.88 -1.30
N GLY A 178 7.05 -9.09 -0.04
CA GLY A 178 6.36 -8.11 0.79
C GLY A 178 7.20 -6.86 1.05
N ILE A 179 8.49 -7.01 1.40
CA ILE A 179 9.42 -5.90 1.63
C ILE A 179 9.52 -5.03 0.37
N PHE A 180 9.87 -5.61 -0.78
CA PHE A 180 10.04 -4.85 -2.01
C PHE A 180 8.74 -4.21 -2.50
N CYS A 181 7.61 -4.88 -2.34
CA CYS A 181 6.31 -4.30 -2.63
C CYS A 181 6.10 -3.01 -1.84
N ASN A 182 6.25 -3.07 -0.51
CA ASN A 182 5.89 -1.92 0.31
C ASN A 182 6.95 -0.80 0.31
N ILE A 183 8.19 -1.08 -0.06
CA ILE A 183 9.15 -0.02 -0.44
C ILE A 183 8.54 0.83 -1.57
N LEU A 184 8.03 0.20 -2.63
CA LEU A 184 7.47 0.92 -3.78
C LEU A 184 6.16 1.64 -3.46
N VAL A 185 5.25 1.01 -2.71
CA VAL A 185 4.02 1.66 -2.24
C VAL A 185 4.34 2.89 -1.38
N CYS A 186 5.28 2.77 -0.46
CA CYS A 186 5.71 3.88 0.40
C CYS A 186 6.45 4.96 -0.38
N LEU A 187 7.21 4.62 -1.42
CA LEU A 187 7.81 5.60 -2.32
C LEU A 187 6.75 6.37 -3.11
N ALA A 188 5.68 5.72 -3.56
CA ALA A 188 4.56 6.42 -4.19
C ALA A 188 3.93 7.44 -3.24
N VAL A 189 3.72 7.07 -1.96
CA VAL A 189 3.21 7.97 -0.92
C VAL A 189 4.19 9.10 -0.62
N TRP A 190 5.48 8.79 -0.49
CA TRP A 190 6.54 9.78 -0.26
C TRP A 190 6.64 10.81 -1.39
N CYS A 191 6.62 10.36 -2.64
CA CYS A 191 6.59 11.26 -3.79
C CYS A 191 5.34 12.15 -3.78
N GLY A 192 4.22 11.66 -3.27
CA GLY A 192 2.99 12.44 -3.09
C GLY A 192 3.15 13.65 -2.16
N PHE A 193 4.02 13.58 -1.14
CA PHE A 193 4.35 14.73 -0.27
C PHE A 193 5.21 15.78 -0.98
N LYS A 194 6.05 15.35 -1.91
CA LYS A 194 6.94 16.23 -2.68
C LYS A 194 6.25 16.90 -3.86
N LEU A 195 5.39 16.17 -4.56
CA LEU A 195 4.77 16.61 -5.81
C LEU A 195 3.57 17.52 -5.53
N LYS A 196 3.48 18.62 -6.29
CA LYS A 196 2.37 19.61 -6.18
C LYS A 196 1.28 19.38 -7.22
N SER A 197 1.57 18.71 -8.34
CA SER A 197 0.61 18.42 -9.40
C SER A 197 -0.06 17.08 -9.14
N GLU A 198 -1.39 17.03 -9.19
CA GLU A 198 -2.15 15.79 -9.04
C GLU A 198 -1.82 14.78 -10.17
N ALA A 199 -1.64 15.27 -11.40
CA ALA A 199 -1.20 14.42 -12.51
C ALA A 199 0.18 13.81 -12.26
N ALA A 200 1.13 14.58 -11.74
CA ALA A 200 2.46 14.07 -11.40
C ALA A 200 2.40 13.01 -10.28
N LYS A 201 1.52 13.17 -9.28
CA LYS A 201 1.29 12.15 -8.26
C LYS A 201 0.78 10.85 -8.88
N LEU A 202 -0.22 10.92 -9.77
CA LEU A 202 -0.77 9.75 -10.48
C LEU A 202 0.28 9.04 -11.32
N ILE A 203 1.17 9.76 -12.02
CA ILE A 203 2.26 9.19 -12.80
C ILE A 203 3.24 8.43 -11.88
N MET A 204 3.62 8.99 -10.73
CA MET A 204 4.51 8.31 -9.79
C MET A 204 3.86 7.10 -9.13
N ILE A 205 2.57 7.20 -8.77
CA ILE A 205 1.78 6.05 -8.31
C ILE A 205 1.83 4.95 -9.38
N PHE A 206 1.51 5.28 -10.64
CA PHE A 206 1.52 4.33 -11.73
C PHE A 206 2.86 3.59 -11.83
N TRP A 207 3.98 4.31 -11.87
CA TRP A 207 5.30 3.68 -12.00
C TRP A 207 5.67 2.79 -10.81
N CYS A 208 5.43 3.24 -9.59
CA CYS A 208 5.72 2.43 -8.40
C CYS A 208 4.89 1.14 -8.39
N ILE A 209 3.61 1.23 -8.71
CA ILE A 209 2.70 0.09 -8.74
C ILE A 209 3.03 -0.85 -9.91
N PHE A 210 3.31 -0.30 -11.08
CA PHE A 210 3.71 -1.08 -12.25
C PHE A 210 4.94 -1.93 -11.96
N VAL A 211 5.97 -1.34 -11.34
CA VAL A 211 7.22 -2.05 -11.00
C VAL A 211 6.95 -3.19 -10.02
N PHE A 212 6.20 -2.97 -8.94
CA PHE A 212 5.99 -4.06 -8.00
C PHE A 212 5.15 -5.20 -8.60
N MET A 213 4.16 -4.87 -9.42
CA MET A 213 3.31 -5.88 -10.07
C MET A 213 4.07 -6.67 -11.12
N ILE A 214 4.86 -6.02 -11.99
CA ILE A 214 5.62 -6.70 -13.04
C ILE A 214 6.69 -7.63 -12.45
N CYS A 215 7.26 -7.27 -11.29
CA CYS A 215 8.23 -8.10 -10.57
C CYS A 215 7.58 -9.23 -9.75
N GLY A 216 6.26 -9.24 -9.56
CA GLY A 216 5.54 -10.25 -8.79
C GLY A 216 5.74 -10.11 -7.28
N PHE A 217 5.87 -8.88 -6.78
CA PHE A 217 5.92 -8.61 -5.35
C PHE A 217 4.54 -8.73 -4.71
N GLU A 218 4.50 -8.86 -3.38
CA GLU A 218 3.31 -9.26 -2.63
C GLU A 218 2.77 -8.11 -1.77
N HIS A 219 1.48 -7.79 -1.96
CA HIS A 219 0.77 -6.75 -1.21
C HIS A 219 -0.29 -7.38 -0.30
N SER A 220 -0.12 -7.26 1.02
CA SER A 220 -0.99 -7.95 1.99
C SER A 220 -2.47 -7.60 1.83
N ILE A 221 -2.81 -6.31 1.69
CA ILE A 221 -4.21 -5.89 1.58
C ILE A 221 -4.84 -6.35 0.24
N ALA A 222 -4.07 -6.37 -0.86
CA ALA A 222 -4.56 -6.93 -2.12
C ALA A 222 -4.80 -8.44 -2.00
N ASN A 223 -3.92 -9.15 -1.32
CA ASN A 223 -4.07 -10.57 -1.10
C ASN A 223 -5.32 -10.90 -0.27
N MET A 224 -5.75 -10.03 0.67
CA MET A 224 -6.98 -10.25 1.43
C MET A 224 -8.21 -10.48 0.55
N SER A 225 -8.40 -9.70 -0.49
CA SER A 225 -9.55 -9.86 -1.41
C SER A 225 -9.32 -10.95 -2.45
N VAL A 226 -8.13 -10.99 -3.08
CA VAL A 226 -7.83 -11.92 -4.16
C VAL A 226 -7.83 -13.38 -3.69
N LEU A 227 -7.22 -13.66 -2.54
CA LEU A 227 -7.21 -15.00 -1.96
C LEU A 227 -8.61 -15.40 -1.45
N ALA A 228 -9.41 -14.45 -0.95
CA ALA A 228 -10.79 -14.72 -0.55
C ALA A 228 -11.67 -15.13 -1.74
N VAL A 229 -11.55 -14.43 -2.89
CA VAL A 229 -12.23 -14.85 -4.12
C VAL A 229 -11.74 -16.23 -4.58
N GLY A 230 -10.43 -16.50 -4.51
CA GLY A 230 -9.88 -17.82 -4.83
C GLY A 230 -10.42 -18.92 -3.93
N LEU A 231 -10.56 -18.68 -2.61
CA LEU A 231 -11.16 -19.63 -1.67
C LEU A 231 -12.65 -19.93 -1.99
N MET A 232 -13.41 -18.92 -2.40
CA MET A 232 -14.82 -19.09 -2.79
C MET A 232 -15.01 -19.84 -4.12
N ASN A 233 -13.96 -19.96 -4.92
CA ASN A 233 -13.95 -20.64 -6.22
C ASN A 233 -12.96 -21.82 -6.25
N ALA A 234 -12.67 -22.43 -5.09
CA ALA A 234 -11.60 -23.40 -4.90
C ALA A 234 -11.55 -24.52 -5.96
N GLY A 235 -12.72 -25.13 -6.29
CA GLY A 235 -12.75 -26.30 -7.19
C GLY A 235 -11.77 -27.38 -6.71
N ASP A 236 -10.88 -27.80 -7.61
CA ASP A 236 -9.80 -28.77 -7.33
C ASP A 236 -8.49 -28.10 -6.84
N ALA A 237 -8.45 -26.77 -6.72
CA ALA A 237 -7.25 -26.05 -6.29
C ALA A 237 -6.96 -26.28 -4.78
N SER A 238 -5.69 -26.49 -4.46
CA SER A 238 -5.23 -26.68 -3.07
C SER A 238 -5.15 -25.34 -2.33
N VAL A 239 -6.31 -24.80 -1.94
CA VAL A 239 -6.44 -23.56 -1.18
C VAL A 239 -7.11 -23.80 0.17
N SER A 240 -6.74 -23.04 1.21
CA SER A 240 -7.28 -23.21 2.55
C SER A 240 -7.27 -21.91 3.35
N ILE A 241 -8.09 -21.85 4.42
CA ILE A 241 -8.05 -20.74 5.38
C ILE A 241 -6.67 -20.64 6.05
N GLY A 242 -6.01 -21.77 6.33
CA GLY A 242 -4.66 -21.80 6.85
C GLY A 242 -3.65 -21.15 5.89
N GLY A 243 -3.73 -21.51 4.59
CA GLY A 243 -2.91 -20.89 3.53
C GLY A 243 -3.20 -19.38 3.36
N TYR A 244 -4.44 -18.95 3.51
CA TYR A 244 -4.82 -17.54 3.52
C TYR A 244 -4.13 -16.78 4.65
N ILE A 245 -4.26 -17.26 5.90
CA ILE A 245 -3.65 -16.64 7.08
C ILE A 245 -2.12 -16.64 6.97
N TYR A 246 -1.54 -17.74 6.53
CA TYR A 246 -0.09 -17.87 6.29
C TYR A 246 0.42 -16.82 5.31
N ASN A 247 -0.19 -16.73 4.12
CA ASN A 247 0.23 -15.77 3.10
C ASN A 247 0.06 -14.33 3.58
N VAL A 248 -1.15 -13.96 4.00
CA VAL A 248 -1.48 -12.59 4.42
C VAL A 248 -0.60 -12.17 5.61
N GLY A 249 -0.37 -13.06 6.59
CA GLY A 249 0.46 -12.77 7.76
C GLY A 249 1.92 -12.49 7.41
N LEU A 250 2.56 -13.37 6.63
CA LEU A 250 3.96 -13.20 6.24
C LEU A 250 4.18 -12.01 5.31
N VAL A 251 3.26 -11.80 4.36
CA VAL A 251 3.31 -10.62 3.49
C VAL A 251 3.12 -9.32 4.29
N THR A 252 2.23 -9.31 5.29
CA THR A 252 2.04 -8.16 6.17
C THR A 252 3.34 -7.82 6.92
N LEU A 253 4.01 -8.81 7.47
CA LEU A 253 5.31 -8.62 8.12
C LEU A 253 6.33 -8.02 7.15
N GLY A 254 6.43 -8.57 5.93
CA GLY A 254 7.30 -8.02 4.88
C GLY A 254 6.95 -6.57 4.53
N ASN A 255 5.64 -6.27 4.36
CA ASN A 255 5.20 -4.91 4.06
C ASN A 255 5.56 -3.93 5.19
N MET A 256 5.36 -4.28 6.46
CA MET A 256 5.76 -3.44 7.59
C MET A 256 7.26 -3.13 7.60
N ILE A 257 8.09 -4.15 7.40
CA ILE A 257 9.55 -4.00 7.30
C ILE A 257 9.91 -3.07 6.14
N GLY A 258 9.32 -3.28 4.96
CA GLY A 258 9.57 -2.45 3.77
C GLY A 258 9.27 -0.97 4.01
N GLY A 259 8.10 -0.66 4.56
CA GLY A 259 7.68 0.73 4.81
C GLY A 259 8.41 1.40 5.96
N ALA A 260 8.52 0.74 7.11
CA ALA A 260 9.07 1.34 8.32
C ALA A 260 10.61 1.38 8.31
N ILE A 261 11.26 0.28 7.91
CA ILE A 261 12.72 0.17 8.02
C ILE A 261 13.41 0.67 6.74
N PHE A 262 12.90 0.28 5.55
CA PHE A 262 13.59 0.60 4.30
C PHE A 262 13.15 1.92 3.66
N VAL A 263 12.05 2.55 4.13
CA VAL A 263 11.63 3.88 3.63
C VAL A 263 11.60 4.91 4.75
N ALA A 264 10.83 4.71 5.83
CA ALA A 264 10.68 5.72 6.87
C ALA A 264 12.02 6.05 7.56
N LEU A 265 12.79 5.04 7.97
CA LEU A 265 14.06 5.24 8.67
C LEU A 265 15.12 5.94 7.81
N PRO A 266 15.39 5.56 6.54
CA PRO A 266 16.32 6.32 5.68
C PRO A 266 15.92 7.77 5.50
N TYR A 267 14.65 8.07 5.22
CA TYR A 267 14.22 9.46 5.06
C TYR A 267 14.27 10.25 6.38
N TYR A 268 14.02 9.63 7.52
CA TYR A 268 14.26 10.24 8.83
C TYR A 268 15.74 10.62 9.02
N ILE A 269 16.67 9.69 8.71
CA ILE A 269 18.12 9.92 8.86
C ILE A 269 18.57 11.06 7.94
N THR A 270 18.13 11.07 6.67
CA THR A 270 18.53 12.08 5.70
C THR A 270 17.92 13.46 5.95
N ALA A 271 16.75 13.53 6.59
CA ALA A 271 16.09 14.77 6.96
C ALA A 271 16.59 15.36 8.29
N LYS A 272 17.29 14.56 9.11
CA LYS A 272 17.73 14.96 10.46
C LYS A 272 18.98 15.83 10.39
N GLU A 273 18.96 16.94 11.14
CA GLU A 273 20.16 17.77 11.32
C GLU A 273 21.21 17.00 12.14
N PRO A 274 22.50 17.04 11.76
CA PRO A 274 23.56 16.54 12.62
C PRO A 274 23.51 17.23 13.99
N LYS A 275 23.57 16.48 15.07
CA LYS A 275 23.76 17.08 16.38
C LYS A 275 25.11 17.81 16.37
N LYS A 276 25.10 19.10 16.70
CA LYS A 276 26.32 19.89 16.93
C LYS A 276 27.09 19.33 18.12
#